data_c38b1f4b1188cdcc9768bff78b60af7c
#
_entry.id   c38b1f4b1188cdcc9768bff78b60af7c
#
_cell.length_a   1.000
_cell.length_b   1.000
_cell.length_c   1.000
_cell.angle_alpha   90.00
_cell.angle_beta   90.00
_cell.angle_gamma   90.00
#
_symmetry.space_group_name_H-M   'P 1'
#
loop_
_entity.id
_entity.type
_entity.pdbx_description
1 polymer ?
#
loop_
_entity_poly.entity_id
_entity_poly.type
_entity_poly.pdbx_seq_one_letter_code
_entity_poly.pdbx_strand_id
1 'polypeptide(L)'
;MPLNEAKGELLTIHAPELDIDFLLKSTLFVSPLGDNNYKVGATFNWTDKTSDPSEEGKEELVEKLKKVINVPYTIIDHTAGIRPTVAGRRPLVGVHQEYTQLIVLNGLGTRGVMIGPTVAKNLFNHLEKGEELDEEIDIKRFKRKVAK
;
A
#
# COMPACT_ATOMS: atom_id res chain seq x y z
N MET A 1 10.07 -14.89 4.64
CA MET A 1 10.28 -13.43 4.52
C MET A 1 9.50 -12.73 5.63
N PRO A 2 9.98 -11.65 6.22
CA PRO A 2 9.33 -10.97 7.34
C PRO A 2 8.24 -10.00 6.85
N LEU A 3 7.31 -10.49 6.06
CA LEU A 3 6.13 -9.74 5.64
C LEU A 3 5.11 -9.76 6.79
N ASN A 4 4.52 -8.61 7.03
CA ASN A 4 3.41 -8.43 7.95
C ASN A 4 2.27 -7.79 7.16
N GLU A 5 1.32 -8.58 6.77
CA GLU A 5 0.21 -8.17 5.93
C GLU A 5 -0.72 -7.20 6.65
N ALA A 6 -1.22 -6.22 5.93
CA ALA A 6 -2.20 -5.27 6.43
C ALA A 6 -3.34 -5.10 5.43
N LYS A 7 -4.56 -5.37 5.88
CA LYS A 7 -5.76 -5.13 5.07
C LYS A 7 -6.02 -3.64 4.92
N GLY A 8 -6.46 -3.24 3.76
CA GLY A 8 -6.93 -1.90 3.49
C GLY A 8 -8.15 -1.91 2.60
N GLU A 9 -9.12 -1.09 2.94
CA GLU A 9 -10.38 -1.00 2.24
C GLU A 9 -10.56 0.36 1.59
N LEU A 10 -11.27 0.37 0.48
CA LEU A 10 -11.52 1.53 -0.36
C LEU A 10 -12.99 1.57 -0.75
N LEU A 11 -13.58 2.76 -0.73
CA LEU A 11 -14.88 3.00 -1.35
C LEU A 11 -14.70 3.64 -2.73
N THR A 12 -15.63 3.37 -3.62
CA THR A 12 -15.87 4.21 -4.79
C THR A 12 -17.21 4.92 -4.58
N ILE A 13 -17.20 6.23 -4.68
CA ILE A 13 -18.39 7.06 -4.55
C ILE A 13 -18.69 7.79 -5.85
N HIS A 14 -19.97 8.05 -6.09
CA HIS A 14 -20.44 8.98 -7.11
C HIS A 14 -20.92 10.26 -6.42
N ALA A 15 -20.31 11.41 -6.75
CA ALA A 15 -20.55 12.69 -6.10
C ALA A 15 -20.47 13.85 -7.11
N PRO A 16 -21.53 14.11 -7.88
CA PRO A 16 -21.51 15.11 -8.95
C PRO A 16 -21.23 16.55 -8.49
N GLU A 17 -21.57 16.87 -7.25
CA GLU A 17 -21.36 18.21 -6.68
C GLU A 17 -19.94 18.41 -6.11
N LEU A 18 -19.09 17.37 -6.08
CA LEU A 18 -17.76 17.47 -5.49
C LEU A 18 -16.77 18.22 -6.39
N ASP A 19 -16.89 18.05 -7.69
CA ASP A 19 -16.20 18.79 -8.78
C ASP A 19 -14.71 19.11 -8.51
N ILE A 20 -13.93 18.08 -8.10
CA ILE A 20 -12.48 18.19 -7.92
C ILE A 20 -11.75 17.33 -8.96
N ASP A 21 -10.67 17.85 -9.52
CA ASP A 21 -9.79 17.19 -10.48
C ASP A 21 -8.41 16.82 -9.90
N PHE A 22 -8.22 17.02 -8.60
CA PHE A 22 -6.98 16.76 -7.88
C PHE A 22 -7.17 15.73 -6.77
N LEU A 23 -6.06 15.12 -6.34
CA LEU A 23 -6.03 14.24 -5.18
C LEU A 23 -6.14 15.06 -3.89
N LEU A 24 -7.26 14.93 -3.19
CA LEU A 24 -7.45 15.50 -1.87
C LEU A 24 -6.89 14.53 -0.82
N LYS A 25 -6.01 15.01 0.05
CA LYS A 25 -5.38 14.20 1.11
C LYS A 25 -5.57 14.84 2.48
N SER A 26 -6.23 14.10 3.39
CA SER A 26 -6.47 14.45 4.78
C SER A 26 -6.28 13.20 5.67
N THR A 27 -7.20 12.90 6.57
CA THR A 27 -7.27 11.64 7.32
C THR A 27 -7.49 10.42 6.42
N LEU A 28 -8.09 10.64 5.27
CA LEU A 28 -8.19 9.73 4.14
C LEU A 28 -7.75 10.46 2.86
N PHE A 29 -7.81 9.79 1.72
CA PHE A 29 -7.69 10.43 0.41
C PHE A 29 -9.01 10.33 -0.37
N VAL A 30 -9.24 11.32 -1.23
CA VAL A 30 -10.29 11.30 -2.25
C VAL A 30 -9.61 11.57 -3.58
N SER A 31 -9.68 10.61 -4.50
CA SER A 31 -9.02 10.67 -5.81
C SER A 31 -10.05 10.60 -6.92
N PRO A 32 -10.07 11.56 -7.85
CA PRO A 32 -10.99 11.50 -8.99
C PRO A 32 -10.68 10.31 -9.90
N LEU A 33 -11.72 9.67 -10.41
CA LEU A 33 -11.68 8.57 -11.38
C LEU A 33 -12.27 8.97 -12.74
N GLY A 34 -12.86 10.16 -12.83
CA GLY A 34 -13.67 10.61 -13.95
C GLY A 34 -15.16 10.36 -13.73
N ASP A 35 -16.00 11.00 -14.55
CA ASP A 35 -17.46 10.86 -14.52
C ASP A 35 -18.09 11.06 -13.14
N ASN A 36 -17.60 12.04 -12.38
CA ASN A 36 -18.01 12.34 -11.02
C ASN A 36 -17.82 11.16 -10.02
N ASN A 37 -17.00 10.18 -10.36
CA ASN A 37 -16.64 9.08 -9.49
C ASN A 37 -15.31 9.36 -8.79
N TYR A 38 -15.22 8.95 -7.54
CA TYR A 38 -14.04 9.19 -6.70
C TYR A 38 -13.69 7.92 -5.91
N LYS A 39 -12.39 7.60 -5.85
CA LYS A 39 -11.86 6.56 -4.96
C LYS A 39 -11.55 7.19 -3.61
N VAL A 40 -12.10 6.60 -2.55
CA VAL A 40 -11.94 7.06 -1.17
C VAL A 40 -11.21 6.01 -0.36
N GLY A 41 -10.20 6.40 0.39
CA GLY A 41 -9.43 5.44 1.19
C GLY A 41 -8.38 6.05 2.10
N ALA A 42 -7.79 5.24 2.89
CA ALA A 42 -8.00 3.81 3.08
C ALA A 42 -8.05 3.47 4.55
N THR A 43 -8.70 2.38 4.89
CA THR A 43 -8.52 1.75 6.21
C THR A 43 -7.15 1.10 6.34
N PHE A 44 -6.79 0.73 7.55
CA PHE A 44 -5.55 0.03 7.83
C PHE A 44 -5.73 -0.94 8.99
N ASN A 45 -5.92 -2.23 8.68
CA ASN A 45 -6.18 -3.27 9.66
C ASN A 45 -5.06 -4.31 9.66
N TRP A 46 -4.48 -4.57 10.84
CA TRP A 46 -3.40 -5.55 11.02
C TRP A 46 -3.90 -6.94 11.41
N THR A 47 -5.13 -7.07 11.86
CA THR A 47 -5.68 -8.31 12.41
C THR A 47 -6.46 -9.10 11.37
N ASP A 48 -7.30 -8.44 10.60
CA ASP A 48 -8.04 -9.06 9.51
C ASP A 48 -7.10 -9.29 8.30
N LYS A 49 -7.03 -10.54 7.86
CA LYS A 49 -6.21 -10.98 6.73
C LYS A 49 -7.05 -11.47 5.54
N THR A 50 -8.36 -11.24 5.59
CA THR A 50 -9.25 -11.54 4.47
C THR A 50 -9.15 -10.47 3.39
N SER A 51 -9.48 -10.82 2.16
CA SER A 51 -9.57 -9.86 1.05
C SER A 51 -11.00 -9.35 0.84
N ASP A 52 -11.93 -9.73 1.72
CA ASP A 52 -13.32 -9.33 1.61
C ASP A 52 -13.56 -7.99 2.30
N PRO A 53 -14.36 -7.09 1.71
CA PRO A 53 -14.79 -5.86 2.37
C PRO A 53 -15.57 -6.15 3.67
N SER A 54 -15.44 -5.27 4.67
CA SER A 54 -16.14 -5.39 5.95
C SER A 54 -17.05 -4.19 6.21
N GLU A 55 -18.14 -4.40 6.96
CA GLU A 55 -19.01 -3.28 7.35
C GLU A 55 -18.27 -2.30 8.26
N GLU A 56 -17.41 -2.77 9.16
CA GLU A 56 -16.59 -1.92 10.02
C GLU A 56 -15.65 -1.01 9.21
N GLY A 57 -15.03 -1.56 8.17
CA GLY A 57 -14.15 -0.79 7.27
C GLY A 57 -14.91 0.26 6.48
N LYS A 58 -16.14 -0.07 6.04
CA LYS A 58 -17.03 0.86 5.37
C LYS A 58 -17.47 2.00 6.30
N GLU A 59 -17.91 1.67 7.51
CA GLU A 59 -18.32 2.65 8.52
C GLU A 59 -17.17 3.61 8.85
N GLU A 60 -15.96 3.08 9.07
CA GLU A 60 -14.74 3.89 9.30
C GLU A 60 -14.50 4.89 8.17
N LEU A 61 -14.60 4.44 6.91
CA LEU A 61 -14.40 5.31 5.73
C LEU A 61 -15.49 6.36 5.60
N VAL A 62 -16.74 6.00 5.83
CA VAL A 62 -17.89 6.92 5.78
C VAL A 62 -17.75 7.99 6.87
N GLU A 63 -17.41 7.61 8.09
CA GLU A 63 -17.22 8.55 9.20
C GLU A 63 -16.07 9.54 8.95
N LYS A 64 -14.99 9.07 8.34
CA LYS A 64 -13.87 9.93 7.93
C LYS A 64 -14.25 10.84 6.76
N LEU A 65 -15.00 10.31 5.80
CA LEU A 65 -15.40 11.03 4.60
C LEU A 65 -16.33 12.21 4.94
N LYS A 66 -17.30 12.02 5.83
CA LYS A 66 -18.19 13.09 6.33
C LYS A 66 -17.47 14.29 6.94
N LYS A 67 -16.21 14.11 7.38
CA LYS A 67 -15.38 15.20 7.92
C LYS A 67 -14.58 15.93 6.86
N VAL A 68 -14.55 15.41 5.64
CA VAL A 68 -13.69 15.90 4.55
C VAL A 68 -14.51 16.54 3.44
N ILE A 69 -15.67 16.00 3.12
CA ILE A 69 -16.59 16.54 2.12
C ILE A 69 -17.96 16.81 2.73
N ASN A 70 -18.62 17.84 2.20
CA ASN A 70 -19.97 18.25 2.65
C ASN A 70 -20.96 18.32 1.48
N VAL A 71 -20.84 17.38 0.54
CA VAL A 71 -21.73 17.24 -0.61
C VAL A 71 -22.39 15.86 -0.59
N PRO A 72 -23.58 15.72 -1.18
CA PRO A 72 -24.22 14.42 -1.31
C PRO A 72 -23.37 13.46 -2.16
N TYR A 73 -23.39 12.19 -1.79
CA TYR A 73 -22.73 11.14 -2.55
C TYR A 73 -23.47 9.80 -2.42
N THR A 74 -23.23 8.92 -3.38
CA THR A 74 -23.70 7.53 -3.35
C THR A 74 -22.46 6.61 -3.38
N ILE A 75 -22.44 5.60 -2.50
CA ILE A 75 -21.40 4.55 -2.55
C ILE A 75 -21.80 3.58 -3.66
N ILE A 76 -20.93 3.40 -4.65
CA ILE A 76 -21.17 2.54 -5.81
C ILE A 76 -20.31 1.29 -5.79
N ASP A 77 -19.22 1.26 -4.98
CA ASP A 77 -18.37 0.08 -4.85
C ASP A 77 -17.60 0.11 -3.52
N HIS A 78 -17.28 -1.08 -3.00
CA HIS A 78 -16.47 -1.28 -1.81
C HIS A 78 -15.49 -2.44 -2.04
N THR A 79 -14.20 -2.16 -1.98
CA THR A 79 -13.13 -3.12 -2.24
C THR A 79 -12.17 -3.22 -1.07
N ALA A 80 -11.58 -4.41 -0.90
CA ALA A 80 -10.54 -4.65 0.08
C ALA A 80 -9.30 -5.30 -0.59
N GLY A 81 -8.15 -5.14 0.03
CA GLY A 81 -6.93 -5.76 -0.44
C GLY A 81 -5.87 -5.84 0.65
N ILE A 82 -4.99 -6.83 0.52
CA ILE A 82 -3.91 -7.08 1.45
C ILE A 82 -2.64 -6.41 0.96
N ARG A 83 -2.09 -5.51 1.77
CA ARG A 83 -0.81 -4.85 1.48
C ARG A 83 0.33 -5.69 2.02
N PRO A 84 1.32 -6.03 1.22
CA PRO A 84 2.56 -6.62 1.69
C PRO A 84 3.40 -5.55 2.39
N THR A 85 3.30 -5.47 3.69
CA THR A 85 4.13 -4.59 4.52
C THR A 85 5.21 -5.38 5.24
N VAL A 86 6.21 -4.68 5.77
CA VAL A 86 7.36 -5.25 6.47
C VAL A 86 7.52 -4.57 7.82
N ALA A 87 7.99 -5.31 8.82
CA ALA A 87 8.45 -4.72 10.07
C ALA A 87 9.50 -3.63 9.77
N GLY A 88 9.30 -2.42 10.32
CA GLY A 88 10.15 -1.26 10.01
C GLY A 88 9.73 -0.45 8.78
N ARG A 89 8.69 -0.87 8.05
CA ARG A 89 8.11 -0.14 6.91
C ARG A 89 9.09 0.22 5.78
N ARG A 90 10.16 -0.54 5.63
CA ARG A 90 11.13 -0.43 4.53
C ARG A 90 10.99 -1.60 3.58
N PRO A 91 11.14 -1.40 2.26
CA PRO A 91 11.07 -2.49 1.27
C PRO A 91 12.02 -3.65 1.58
N LEU A 92 11.74 -4.78 0.98
CA LEU A 92 12.62 -5.95 0.93
C LEU A 92 13.15 -6.07 -0.49
N VAL A 93 14.47 -5.87 -0.65
CA VAL A 93 15.10 -5.84 -1.97
C VAL A 93 16.37 -6.65 -1.95
N GLY A 94 16.63 -7.40 -3.03
CA GLY A 94 17.90 -8.10 -3.21
C GLY A 94 17.75 -9.59 -3.50
N VAL A 95 18.87 -10.28 -3.50
CA VAL A 95 18.97 -11.72 -3.77
C VAL A 95 18.76 -12.50 -2.46
N HIS A 96 17.96 -13.55 -2.51
CA HIS A 96 17.73 -14.43 -1.36
C HIS A 96 19.02 -15.13 -0.96
N GLN A 97 19.32 -15.18 0.34
CA GLN A 97 20.62 -15.65 0.84
C GLN A 97 20.87 -17.16 0.60
N GLU A 98 19.84 -17.98 0.68
CA GLU A 98 19.92 -19.44 0.49
C GLU A 98 19.60 -19.84 -0.95
N TYR A 99 18.72 -19.13 -1.62
CA TYR A 99 18.25 -19.40 -2.98
C TYR A 99 18.65 -18.25 -3.90
N THR A 100 19.87 -18.27 -4.40
CA THR A 100 20.45 -17.16 -5.17
C THR A 100 19.74 -16.87 -6.50
N GLN A 101 18.98 -17.83 -7.01
CA GLN A 101 18.10 -17.64 -8.17
C GLN A 101 16.81 -16.86 -7.83
N LEU A 102 16.50 -16.68 -6.55
CA LEU A 102 15.32 -15.94 -6.09
C LEU A 102 15.69 -14.49 -5.80
N ILE A 103 15.16 -13.59 -6.60
CA ILE A 103 15.29 -12.14 -6.44
C ILE A 103 14.00 -11.60 -5.82
N VAL A 104 14.15 -10.72 -4.84
CA VAL A 104 13.03 -10.16 -4.08
C VAL A 104 12.96 -8.66 -4.31
N LEU A 105 11.77 -8.18 -4.67
CA LEU A 105 11.35 -6.78 -4.60
C LEU A 105 9.92 -6.76 -4.05
N ASN A 106 9.79 -6.52 -2.76
CA ASN A 106 8.49 -6.57 -2.07
C ASN A 106 8.48 -5.63 -0.84
N GLY A 107 7.39 -5.64 -0.09
CA GLY A 107 7.27 -4.87 1.14
C GLY A 107 7.16 -3.36 0.92
N LEU A 108 6.71 -2.92 -0.25
CA LEU A 108 6.57 -1.50 -0.62
C LEU A 108 5.47 -0.78 0.20
N GLY A 109 4.56 -1.55 0.81
CA GLY A 109 3.51 -1.03 1.68
C GLY A 109 2.58 -0.05 0.96
N THR A 110 2.22 1.05 1.65
CA THR A 110 1.30 2.07 1.13
C THR A 110 1.94 3.07 0.16
N ARG A 111 3.27 3.01 -0.02
CA ARG A 111 4.04 3.95 -0.85
C ARG A 111 4.57 3.33 -2.13
N GLY A 112 4.10 2.12 -2.48
CA GLY A 112 4.64 1.34 -3.60
C GLY A 112 4.67 2.09 -4.93
N VAL A 113 3.60 2.79 -5.27
CA VAL A 113 3.53 3.58 -6.51
C VAL A 113 4.60 4.68 -6.55
N MET A 114 4.84 5.34 -5.42
CA MET A 114 5.79 6.45 -5.34
C MET A 114 7.26 5.98 -5.33
N ILE A 115 7.58 4.94 -4.56
CA ILE A 115 8.96 4.49 -4.36
C ILE A 115 9.38 3.35 -5.30
N GLY A 116 8.41 2.65 -5.89
CA GLY A 116 8.65 1.47 -6.72
C GLY A 116 9.65 1.70 -7.85
N PRO A 117 9.55 2.76 -8.66
CA PRO A 117 10.50 3.01 -9.74
C PRO A 117 11.94 3.16 -9.26
N THR A 118 12.16 3.89 -8.15
CA THR A 118 13.50 4.07 -7.57
C THR A 118 14.05 2.76 -7.02
N VAL A 119 13.22 2.02 -6.28
CA VAL A 119 13.63 0.73 -5.70
C VAL A 119 13.92 -0.31 -6.78
N ALA A 120 13.14 -0.33 -7.86
CA ALA A 120 13.39 -1.22 -9.00
C ALA A 120 14.71 -0.87 -9.71
N LYS A 121 15.01 0.42 -9.88
CA LYS A 121 16.28 0.88 -10.44
C LYS A 121 17.47 0.47 -9.55
N ASN A 122 17.34 0.61 -8.23
CA ASN A 122 18.40 0.20 -7.31
C ASN A 122 18.64 -1.32 -7.40
N LEU A 123 17.58 -2.12 -7.45
CA LEU A 123 17.69 -3.56 -7.64
C LEU A 123 18.37 -3.91 -8.97
N PHE A 124 17.97 -3.29 -10.07
CA PHE A 124 18.59 -3.48 -11.38
C PHE A 124 20.09 -3.17 -11.34
N ASN A 125 20.47 -2.03 -10.79
CA ASN A 125 21.88 -1.66 -10.67
C ASN A 125 22.67 -2.66 -9.79
N HIS A 126 22.05 -3.14 -8.71
CA HIS A 126 22.63 -4.17 -7.86
C HIS A 126 22.92 -5.47 -8.62
N LEU A 127 21.98 -5.92 -9.44
CA LEU A 127 22.10 -7.17 -10.19
C LEU A 127 23.06 -7.08 -11.37
N GLU A 128 22.98 -5.98 -12.14
CA GLU A 128 23.71 -5.86 -13.41
C GLU A 128 25.09 -5.19 -13.26
N LYS A 129 25.23 -4.32 -12.24
CA LYS A 129 26.46 -3.52 -12.07
C LYS A 129 27.21 -3.82 -10.77
N GLY A 130 26.63 -4.64 -9.88
CA GLY A 130 27.22 -4.93 -8.57
C GLY A 130 27.17 -3.76 -7.58
N GLU A 131 26.33 -2.75 -7.83
CA GLU A 131 26.15 -1.63 -6.89
C GLU A 131 25.56 -2.13 -5.56
N GLU A 132 26.01 -1.57 -4.44
CA GLU A 132 25.48 -1.93 -3.13
C GLU A 132 24.04 -1.39 -2.97
N LEU A 133 23.19 -2.20 -2.34
CA LEU A 133 21.86 -1.75 -1.91
C LEU A 133 21.99 -0.98 -0.59
N ASP A 134 21.10 0.00 -0.42
CA ASP A 134 20.93 0.67 0.86
C ASP A 134 20.59 -0.37 1.96
N GLU A 135 21.31 -0.33 3.07
CA GLU A 135 21.14 -1.26 4.19
C GLU A 135 19.70 -1.30 4.72
N GLU A 136 18.95 -0.19 4.61
CA GLU A 136 17.57 -0.12 5.06
C GLU A 136 16.59 -0.93 4.19
N ILE A 137 16.95 -1.21 2.95
CA ILE A 137 16.11 -1.97 2.01
C ILE A 137 16.65 -3.35 1.68
N ASP A 138 17.95 -3.60 1.89
CA ASP A 138 18.59 -4.89 1.59
C ASP A 138 17.94 -6.01 2.40
N ILE A 139 17.53 -7.08 1.72
CA ILE A 139 16.97 -8.28 2.37
C ILE A 139 17.93 -8.93 3.37
N LYS A 140 19.24 -8.71 3.23
CA LYS A 140 20.27 -9.22 4.13
C LYS A 140 20.16 -8.69 5.56
N ARG A 141 19.47 -7.56 5.80
CA ARG A 141 19.21 -7.04 7.15
C ARG A 141 18.41 -8.00 8.03
N PHE A 142 17.65 -8.91 7.43
CA PHE A 142 16.89 -9.95 8.10
C PHE A 142 17.68 -11.28 8.16
N LYS A 143 18.93 -11.23 8.56
CA LYS A 143 19.72 -12.44 8.80
C LYS A 143 18.99 -13.34 9.79
N ARG A 144 18.70 -14.59 9.38
CA ARG A 144 18.19 -15.61 10.29
C ARG A 144 19.22 -15.75 11.42
N LYS A 145 18.83 -15.54 12.67
CA LYS A 145 19.62 -16.01 13.78
C LYS A 145 19.62 -17.53 13.67
N VAL A 146 20.71 -18.09 13.15
CA VAL A 146 20.93 -19.53 13.22
C VAL A 146 21.01 -19.83 14.70
N ALA A 147 19.99 -20.52 15.21
CA ALA A 147 20.04 -21.08 16.57
C ALA A 147 21.24 -22.04 16.58
N LYS A 148 22.22 -21.74 17.43
CA LYS A 148 23.31 -22.66 17.77
C LYS A 148 22.76 -23.81 18.58
#